data_2c93cc631136fc9d2b48361049f25473
#
_entry.id   2c93cc631136fc9d2b48361049f25473
#
_cell.length_a   1.000
_cell.length_b   1.000
_cell.length_c   1.000
_cell.angle_alpha   90.00
_cell.angle_beta   90.00
_cell.angle_gamma   90.00
#
_symmetry.space_group_name_H-M   'P 1'
#
loop_
_entity.id
_entity.type
_entity.pdbx_description
1 polymer ?
#
loop_
_entity_poly.entity_id
_entity_poly.type
_entity_poly.pdbx_seq_one_letter_code
_entity_poly.pdbx_strand_id
1 'polypeptide(L)'
;MEKFTVHTGTAAPLRASNVDTDQIIPAEYLKRITRHGFEDGLFNSWRKDANFVLNRPAYQGVSVLVAGPDFGTGSSREHAVWALMDFGFKVVISSRFADIFRGNSGKQGLLTAVVEQSAVEQLWKIIEEEPSTPVTVDLEAQVITAAGFTTKFEVDSYVRWRLMEGLDDIGLTLKHVDEIAAFEAKRPSFKPTTI
;
A
#
# COMPACT_ATOMS: atom_id res chain seq x y z
N MET A 1 -3.17 7.40 10.93
CA MET A 1 -3.77 6.72 9.74
C MET A 1 -5.09 6.04 10.13
N GLU A 2 -5.88 5.60 9.15
CA GLU A 2 -7.10 4.82 9.39
C GLU A 2 -6.76 3.40 9.88
N LYS A 3 -7.59 2.82 10.78
CA LYS A 3 -7.43 1.44 11.23
C LYS A 3 -7.76 0.48 10.10
N PHE A 4 -6.92 -0.53 9.91
CA PHE A 4 -7.14 -1.60 8.95
C PHE A 4 -7.30 -2.94 9.69
N THR A 5 -8.46 -3.55 9.57
CA THR A 5 -8.72 -4.89 10.13
C THR A 5 -9.12 -5.87 9.02
N VAL A 6 -10.19 -5.57 8.33
CA VAL A 6 -10.69 -6.35 7.18
C VAL A 6 -11.02 -5.39 6.05
N HIS A 7 -10.63 -5.74 4.84
CA HIS A 7 -10.99 -5.00 3.64
C HIS A 7 -11.59 -5.94 2.60
N THR A 8 -12.71 -5.55 2.01
CA THR A 8 -13.33 -6.26 0.88
C THR A 8 -13.49 -5.28 -0.28
N GLY A 9 -12.98 -5.65 -1.43
CA GLY A 9 -13.08 -4.85 -2.64
C GLY A 9 -12.79 -5.67 -3.89
N THR A 10 -13.00 -5.10 -5.07
CA THR A 10 -12.58 -5.70 -6.33
C THR A 10 -11.08 -5.51 -6.54
N ALA A 11 -10.49 -6.37 -7.35
CA ALA A 11 -9.05 -6.40 -7.56
C ALA A 11 -8.65 -6.23 -9.03
N ALA A 12 -7.44 -5.70 -9.26
CA ALA A 12 -6.82 -5.64 -10.59
C ALA A 12 -5.62 -6.60 -10.67
N PRO A 13 -5.50 -7.42 -11.74
CA PRO A 13 -4.38 -8.31 -11.97
C PRO A 13 -3.26 -7.57 -12.71
N LEU A 14 -2.17 -7.24 -12.02
CA LEU A 14 -0.97 -6.67 -12.64
C LEU A 14 0.06 -7.79 -12.86
N ARG A 15 0.07 -8.38 -14.06
CA ARG A 15 0.96 -9.50 -14.43
C ARG A 15 2.40 -9.06 -14.75
N ALA A 16 2.87 -7.99 -14.13
CA ALA A 16 4.24 -7.52 -14.28
C ALA A 16 5.09 -7.93 -13.08
N SER A 17 6.31 -8.39 -13.33
CA SER A 17 7.32 -8.66 -12.32
C SER A 17 8.36 -7.56 -12.29
N ASN A 18 9.09 -7.43 -11.18
CA ASN A 18 10.16 -6.45 -11.03
C ASN A 18 9.71 -5.02 -11.34
N VAL A 19 8.55 -4.66 -10.79
CA VAL A 19 7.96 -3.33 -10.96
C VAL A 19 8.71 -2.36 -10.06
N ASP A 20 9.43 -1.43 -10.66
CA ASP A 20 10.18 -0.42 -9.92
C ASP A 20 9.36 0.83 -9.59
N THR A 21 9.88 1.66 -8.70
CA THR A 21 9.19 2.86 -8.25
C THR A 21 9.07 3.94 -9.32
N ASP A 22 9.92 3.95 -10.37
CA ASP A 22 9.78 4.84 -11.53
C ASP A 22 8.64 4.39 -12.44
N GLN A 23 8.38 3.09 -12.52
CA GLN A 23 7.22 2.54 -13.22
C GLN A 23 5.93 2.81 -12.46
N ILE A 24 5.96 2.73 -11.11
CA ILE A 24 4.80 3.06 -10.27
C ILE A 24 4.47 4.54 -10.38
N ILE A 25 5.48 5.42 -10.23
CA ILE A 25 5.31 6.87 -10.37
C ILE A 25 6.57 7.51 -10.97
N PRO A 26 6.48 8.15 -12.16
CA PRO A 26 7.61 8.80 -12.81
C PRO A 26 8.21 9.93 -11.97
N ALA A 27 9.52 10.14 -12.09
CA ALA A 27 10.28 11.13 -11.31
C ALA A 27 9.76 12.58 -11.44
N GLU A 28 9.08 12.94 -12.51
CA GLU A 28 8.49 14.26 -12.69
C GLU A 28 7.45 14.63 -11.62
N TYR A 29 6.73 13.64 -11.10
CA TYR A 29 5.74 13.81 -10.03
C TYR A 29 6.36 14.10 -8.67
N LEU A 30 7.63 13.76 -8.44
CA LEU A 30 8.35 13.99 -7.19
C LEU A 30 8.58 15.47 -6.87
N LYS A 31 8.37 16.35 -7.84
CA LYS A 31 8.46 17.81 -7.66
C LYS A 31 7.25 18.42 -6.96
N ARG A 32 6.15 17.67 -6.85
CA ARG A 32 4.95 18.12 -6.14
C ARG A 32 5.21 18.19 -4.63
N ILE A 33 4.81 19.30 -4.01
CA ILE A 33 4.99 19.54 -2.56
C ILE A 33 3.82 19.03 -1.71
N THR A 34 2.72 18.61 -2.34
CA THR A 34 1.55 18.04 -1.68
C THR A 34 1.81 16.58 -1.28
N ARG A 35 1.00 16.05 -0.36
CA ARG A 35 1.00 14.62 0.00
C ARG A 35 -0.17 13.84 -0.60
N HIS A 36 -1.00 14.48 -1.41
CA HIS A 36 -2.19 13.94 -2.07
C HIS A 36 -2.29 14.46 -3.50
N GLY A 37 -3.07 13.78 -4.34
CA GLY A 37 -3.27 14.13 -5.73
C GLY A 37 -2.21 13.49 -6.63
N PHE A 38 -1.78 12.26 -6.32
CA PHE A 38 -0.81 11.51 -7.11
C PHE A 38 -1.42 10.40 -7.96
N GLU A 39 -2.76 10.25 -7.96
CA GLU A 39 -3.49 9.23 -8.72
C GLU A 39 -3.27 9.32 -10.23
N ASP A 40 -3.02 10.52 -10.76
CA ASP A 40 -2.69 10.75 -12.18
C ASP A 40 -1.28 10.27 -12.54
N GLY A 41 -0.39 10.23 -11.55
CA GLY A 41 0.98 9.73 -11.70
C GLY A 41 1.08 8.21 -11.63
N LEU A 42 0.09 7.52 -11.05
CA LEU A 42 0.14 6.08 -10.89
C LEU A 42 0.21 5.37 -12.24
N PHE A 43 1.29 4.60 -12.44
CA PHE A 43 1.57 3.89 -13.69
C PHE A 43 1.41 4.75 -14.94
N ASN A 44 1.72 6.05 -14.85
CA ASN A 44 1.45 7.05 -15.90
C ASN A 44 1.98 6.61 -17.27
N SER A 45 3.17 6.03 -17.34
CA SER A 45 3.75 5.55 -18.59
C SER A 45 2.97 4.37 -19.18
N TRP A 46 2.52 3.44 -18.35
CA TRP A 46 1.74 2.27 -18.79
C TRP A 46 0.29 2.63 -19.12
N ARG A 47 -0.28 3.59 -18.41
CA ARG A 47 -1.64 4.07 -18.67
C ARG A 47 -1.82 4.81 -20.00
N LYS A 48 -0.73 5.11 -20.72
CA LYS A 48 -0.79 5.58 -22.12
C LYS A 48 -1.24 4.48 -23.08
N ASP A 49 -1.05 3.20 -22.73
CA ASP A 49 -1.60 2.07 -23.47
C ASP A 49 -3.07 1.86 -23.07
N ALA A 50 -3.97 1.97 -24.04
CA ALA A 50 -5.41 1.76 -23.83
C ALA A 50 -5.75 0.35 -23.30
N ASN A 51 -4.88 -0.64 -23.56
CA ASN A 51 -5.05 -2.02 -23.09
C ASN A 51 -4.52 -2.26 -21.68
N PHE A 52 -3.87 -1.28 -21.07
CA PHE A 52 -3.37 -1.42 -19.71
C PHE A 52 -4.52 -1.75 -18.74
N VAL A 53 -4.27 -2.67 -17.82
CA VAL A 53 -5.32 -3.24 -16.95
C VAL A 53 -6.17 -2.18 -16.24
N LEU A 54 -5.55 -1.12 -15.69
CA LEU A 54 -6.28 -0.07 -14.96
C LEU A 54 -7.06 0.90 -15.87
N ASN A 55 -6.87 0.84 -17.20
CA ASN A 55 -7.65 1.60 -18.16
C ASN A 55 -8.93 0.87 -18.60
N ARG A 56 -9.03 -0.43 -18.31
CA ARG A 56 -10.18 -1.24 -18.71
C ARG A 56 -11.38 -0.95 -17.80
N PRO A 57 -12.59 -0.77 -18.34
CA PRO A 57 -13.80 -0.51 -17.54
C PRO A 57 -14.06 -1.54 -16.44
N ALA A 58 -13.72 -2.80 -16.68
CA ALA A 58 -13.90 -3.90 -15.73
C ALA A 58 -13.10 -3.74 -14.42
N TYR A 59 -12.05 -2.91 -14.41
CA TYR A 59 -11.19 -2.68 -13.26
C TYR A 59 -11.28 -1.25 -12.72
N GLN A 60 -12.36 -0.54 -13.01
CA GLN A 60 -12.59 0.78 -12.40
C GLN A 60 -13.01 0.66 -10.94
N GLY A 61 -12.49 1.52 -10.07
CA GLY A 61 -12.82 1.52 -8.65
C GLY A 61 -12.25 0.36 -7.84
N VAL A 62 -11.29 -0.38 -8.39
CA VAL A 62 -10.59 -1.46 -7.67
C VAL A 62 -9.81 -0.91 -6.49
N SER A 63 -9.78 -1.67 -5.40
CA SER A 63 -9.06 -1.30 -4.18
C SER A 63 -8.01 -2.33 -3.74
N VAL A 64 -7.88 -3.44 -4.48
CA VAL A 64 -6.85 -4.45 -4.28
C VAL A 64 -6.03 -4.59 -5.56
N LEU A 65 -4.70 -4.54 -5.45
CA LEU A 65 -3.79 -4.82 -6.57
C LEU A 65 -3.13 -6.18 -6.35
N VAL A 66 -3.28 -7.08 -7.32
CA VAL A 66 -2.56 -8.38 -7.31
C VAL A 66 -1.41 -8.28 -8.31
N ALA A 67 -0.20 -8.09 -7.82
CA ALA A 67 1.00 -7.83 -8.60
C ALA A 67 1.91 -9.07 -8.69
N GLY A 68 2.76 -9.11 -9.72
CA GLY A 68 3.82 -10.10 -9.83
C GLY A 68 4.94 -9.90 -8.81
N PRO A 69 5.92 -10.83 -8.76
CA PRO A 69 7.03 -10.76 -7.81
C PRO A 69 7.90 -9.53 -8.00
N ASP A 70 8.64 -9.17 -6.95
CA ASP A 70 9.55 -8.02 -6.92
C ASP A 70 8.86 -6.68 -7.17
N PHE A 71 7.75 -6.46 -6.47
CA PHE A 71 7.02 -5.20 -6.57
C PHE A 71 7.65 -4.11 -5.68
N GLY A 72 7.81 -2.91 -6.23
CA GLY A 72 8.33 -1.74 -5.52
C GLY A 72 9.85 -1.68 -5.43
N THR A 73 10.57 -2.30 -6.37
CA THR A 73 12.03 -2.23 -6.48
C THR A 73 12.51 -0.82 -6.84
N GLY A 74 13.83 -0.61 -6.83
CA GLY A 74 14.44 0.69 -7.17
C GLY A 74 14.55 1.65 -5.99
N SER A 75 14.44 2.95 -6.26
CA SER A 75 14.67 4.00 -5.27
C SER A 75 13.59 4.06 -4.19
N SER A 76 13.98 4.46 -2.97
CA SER A 76 13.03 4.70 -1.89
C SER A 76 12.16 5.93 -2.18
N ARG A 77 10.91 5.70 -2.59
CA ARG A 77 9.95 6.77 -2.90
C ARG A 77 8.63 6.55 -2.19
N GLU A 78 8.35 7.35 -1.18
CA GLU A 78 7.03 7.37 -0.54
C GLU A 78 5.92 7.74 -1.52
N HIS A 79 6.23 8.55 -2.54
CA HIS A 79 5.30 8.94 -3.60
C HIS A 79 4.70 7.74 -4.34
N ALA A 80 5.43 6.62 -4.47
CA ALA A 80 4.90 5.39 -5.05
C ALA A 80 3.76 4.81 -4.20
N VAL A 81 3.88 4.89 -2.88
CA VAL A 81 2.83 4.48 -1.94
C VAL A 81 1.66 5.45 -1.99
N TRP A 82 1.94 6.77 -1.99
CA TRP A 82 0.88 7.79 -2.08
C TRP A 82 0.07 7.67 -3.37
N ALA A 83 0.74 7.45 -4.51
CA ALA A 83 0.05 7.26 -5.80
C ALA A 83 -0.90 6.05 -5.79
N LEU A 84 -0.49 4.93 -5.20
CA LEU A 84 -1.34 3.76 -5.03
C LEU A 84 -2.55 4.07 -4.13
N MET A 85 -2.32 4.73 -3.01
CA MET A 85 -3.37 5.07 -2.05
C MET A 85 -4.35 6.12 -2.60
N ASP A 86 -3.85 7.16 -3.26
CA ASP A 86 -4.67 8.21 -3.87
C ASP A 86 -5.52 7.66 -5.03
N PHE A 87 -5.01 6.65 -5.75
CA PHE A 87 -5.80 5.94 -6.76
C PHE A 87 -6.93 5.10 -6.15
N GLY A 88 -6.84 4.74 -4.87
CA GLY A 88 -7.83 3.98 -4.13
C GLY A 88 -7.39 2.61 -3.64
N PHE A 89 -6.16 2.19 -3.91
CA PHE A 89 -5.66 0.91 -3.39
C PHE A 89 -5.50 0.96 -1.87
N LYS A 90 -6.01 -0.09 -1.21
CA LYS A 90 -5.86 -0.35 0.22
C LYS A 90 -4.89 -1.51 0.48
N VAL A 91 -4.78 -2.42 -0.48
CA VAL A 91 -3.97 -3.64 -0.40
C VAL A 91 -3.21 -3.85 -1.69
N VAL A 92 -1.95 -4.22 -1.59
CA VAL A 92 -1.17 -4.83 -2.67
C VAL A 92 -0.81 -6.24 -2.25
N ILE A 93 -1.11 -7.22 -3.10
CA ILE A 93 -0.78 -8.64 -2.93
C ILE A 93 0.31 -9.00 -3.92
N SER A 94 1.37 -9.64 -3.45
CA SER A 94 2.47 -10.12 -4.29
C SER A 94 3.20 -11.26 -3.59
N SER A 95 3.95 -12.05 -4.33
CA SER A 95 4.81 -13.08 -3.73
C SER A 95 6.12 -12.52 -3.17
N ARG A 96 6.54 -11.33 -3.60
CA ARG A 96 7.74 -10.67 -3.08
C ARG A 96 7.66 -9.16 -3.29
N PHE A 97 8.06 -8.40 -2.28
CA PHE A 97 8.19 -6.94 -2.33
C PHE A 97 9.63 -6.52 -2.05
N ALA A 98 10.01 -5.35 -2.56
CA ALA A 98 11.22 -4.69 -2.08
C ALA A 98 11.03 -4.21 -0.63
N ASP A 99 12.03 -4.40 0.22
CA ASP A 99 11.94 -4.12 1.66
C ASP A 99 11.61 -2.66 1.97
N ILE A 100 12.22 -1.74 1.23
CA ILE A 100 12.00 -0.30 1.40
C ILE A 100 10.54 0.07 1.05
N PHE A 101 10.02 -0.46 -0.06
CA PHE A 101 8.63 -0.23 -0.45
C PHE A 101 7.66 -0.76 0.61
N ARG A 102 7.90 -1.99 1.10
CA ARG A 102 7.10 -2.62 2.15
C ARG A 102 7.11 -1.79 3.44
N GLY A 103 8.29 -1.30 3.85
CA GLY A 103 8.43 -0.43 5.02
C GLY A 103 7.68 0.89 4.88
N ASN A 104 7.79 1.57 3.72
CA ASN A 104 7.06 2.80 3.43
C ASN A 104 5.55 2.59 3.39
N SER A 105 5.10 1.49 2.79
CA SER A 105 3.67 1.12 2.70
C SER A 105 3.04 0.99 4.08
N GLY A 106 3.66 0.23 4.98
CA GLY A 106 3.16 0.04 6.34
C GLY A 106 3.09 1.33 7.16
N LYS A 107 4.02 2.28 6.93
CA LYS A 107 4.00 3.60 7.58
C LYS A 107 2.83 4.48 7.12
N GLN A 108 2.41 4.34 5.88
CA GLN A 108 1.37 5.16 5.26
C GLN A 108 -0.03 4.55 5.38
N GLY A 109 -0.15 3.27 5.72
CA GLY A 109 -1.45 2.59 5.86
C GLY A 109 -1.83 1.70 4.66
N LEU A 110 -0.91 1.45 3.72
CA LEU A 110 -1.09 0.53 2.62
C LEU A 110 -0.63 -0.87 3.05
N LEU A 111 -1.54 -1.85 3.04
CA LEU A 111 -1.19 -3.24 3.36
C LEU A 111 -0.44 -3.89 2.18
N THR A 112 0.75 -4.42 2.43
CA THR A 112 1.48 -5.30 1.52
C THR A 112 1.36 -6.74 2.02
N ALA A 113 0.54 -7.55 1.35
CA ALA A 113 0.29 -8.95 1.72
C ALA A 113 1.20 -9.88 0.90
N VAL A 114 2.11 -10.58 1.56
CA VAL A 114 2.99 -11.55 0.92
C VAL A 114 2.30 -12.91 0.89
N VAL A 115 2.16 -13.49 -0.30
CA VAL A 115 1.56 -14.82 -0.51
C VAL A 115 2.48 -15.68 -1.36
N GLU A 116 2.25 -17.01 -1.39
CA GLU A 116 2.93 -17.89 -2.33
C GLU A 116 2.64 -17.48 -3.79
N GLN A 117 3.60 -17.66 -4.69
CA GLN A 117 3.44 -17.32 -6.11
C GLN A 117 2.24 -18.05 -6.76
N SER A 118 2.01 -19.29 -6.39
CA SER A 118 0.84 -20.06 -6.84
C SER A 118 -0.49 -19.43 -6.43
N ALA A 119 -0.54 -18.78 -5.28
CA ALA A 119 -1.72 -18.03 -4.82
C ALA A 119 -1.93 -16.74 -5.63
N VAL A 120 -0.85 -16.04 -5.99
CA VAL A 120 -0.92 -14.88 -6.91
C VAL A 120 -1.53 -15.31 -8.25
N GLU A 121 -1.05 -16.41 -8.82
CA GLU A 121 -1.53 -16.94 -10.11
C GLU A 121 -2.99 -17.37 -10.05
N GLN A 122 -3.40 -18.00 -8.95
CA GLN A 122 -4.80 -18.37 -8.73
C GLN A 122 -5.70 -17.14 -8.59
N LEU A 123 -5.25 -16.11 -7.85
CA LEU A 123 -5.99 -14.85 -7.74
C LEU A 123 -6.11 -14.15 -9.09
N TRP A 124 -5.06 -14.09 -9.89
CA TRP A 124 -5.13 -13.53 -11.25
C TRP A 124 -6.18 -14.25 -12.08
N LYS A 125 -6.19 -15.59 -12.07
CA LYS A 125 -7.18 -16.38 -12.82
C LYS A 125 -8.61 -16.03 -12.39
N ILE A 126 -8.90 -16.02 -11.09
CA ILE A 126 -10.22 -15.68 -10.55
C ILE A 126 -10.65 -14.27 -11.00
N ILE A 127 -9.76 -13.28 -10.87
CA ILE A 127 -10.07 -11.89 -11.19
C ILE A 127 -10.26 -11.67 -12.69
N GLU A 128 -9.52 -12.39 -13.53
CA GLU A 128 -9.64 -12.30 -14.99
C GLU A 128 -10.87 -13.01 -15.52
N GLU A 129 -11.30 -14.12 -14.89
CA GLU A 129 -12.54 -14.84 -15.21
C GLU A 129 -13.77 -14.01 -14.84
N GLU A 130 -13.74 -13.36 -13.66
CA GLU A 130 -14.84 -12.53 -13.17
C GLU A 130 -14.29 -11.30 -12.42
N PRO A 131 -14.08 -10.16 -13.12
CA PRO A 131 -13.50 -8.95 -12.52
C PRO A 131 -14.28 -8.33 -11.36
N SER A 132 -15.58 -8.63 -11.26
CA SER A 132 -16.43 -8.16 -10.16
C SER A 132 -16.29 -8.98 -8.88
N THR A 133 -15.51 -10.07 -8.91
CA THR A 133 -15.30 -10.95 -7.75
C THR A 133 -14.72 -10.15 -6.57
N PRO A 134 -15.40 -10.17 -5.42
CA PRO A 134 -14.86 -9.54 -4.23
C PRO A 134 -13.66 -10.32 -3.70
N VAL A 135 -12.60 -9.60 -3.39
CA VAL A 135 -11.42 -10.09 -2.66
C VAL A 135 -11.49 -9.55 -1.26
N THR A 136 -11.56 -10.44 -0.28
CA THR A 136 -11.55 -10.07 1.14
C THR A 136 -10.19 -10.36 1.73
N VAL A 137 -9.60 -9.37 2.36
CA VAL A 137 -8.30 -9.45 3.05
C VAL A 137 -8.52 -9.18 4.52
N ASP A 138 -8.36 -10.20 5.34
CA ASP A 138 -8.47 -10.15 6.79
C ASP A 138 -7.07 -10.08 7.40
N LEU A 139 -6.72 -8.92 7.97
CA LEU A 139 -5.42 -8.67 8.56
C LEU A 139 -5.27 -9.36 9.93
N GLU A 140 -6.37 -9.55 10.64
CA GLU A 140 -6.35 -10.20 11.95
C GLU A 140 -6.11 -11.71 11.79
N ALA A 141 -6.84 -12.36 10.90
CA ALA A 141 -6.66 -13.77 10.59
C ALA A 141 -5.47 -14.04 9.65
N GLN A 142 -4.94 -13.01 9.00
CA GLN A 142 -3.93 -13.09 7.93
C GLN A 142 -4.35 -14.02 6.78
N VAL A 143 -5.59 -13.84 6.30
CA VAL A 143 -6.21 -14.67 5.27
C VAL A 143 -6.77 -13.79 4.15
N ILE A 144 -6.61 -14.26 2.92
CA ILE A 144 -7.24 -13.69 1.71
C ILE A 144 -8.23 -14.70 1.18
N THR A 145 -9.44 -14.23 0.83
CA THR A 145 -10.49 -15.05 0.23
C THR A 145 -11.04 -14.42 -1.05
N ALA A 146 -11.27 -15.23 -2.09
CA ALA A 146 -11.90 -14.82 -3.34
C ALA A 146 -12.58 -16.02 -4.01
N ALA A 147 -13.86 -15.96 -4.33
CA ALA A 147 -14.62 -17.00 -5.04
C ALA A 147 -14.39 -18.44 -4.49
N GLY A 148 -14.38 -18.60 -3.16
CA GLY A 148 -14.13 -19.88 -2.51
C GLY A 148 -12.67 -20.31 -2.40
N PHE A 149 -11.75 -19.62 -3.07
CA PHE A 149 -10.32 -19.77 -2.84
C PHE A 149 -9.90 -19.05 -1.56
N THR A 150 -9.02 -19.69 -0.77
CA THR A 150 -8.51 -19.12 0.49
C THR A 150 -7.01 -19.36 0.57
N THR A 151 -6.26 -18.34 0.93
CA THR A 151 -4.82 -18.42 1.16
C THR A 151 -4.40 -17.61 2.38
N LYS A 152 -3.34 -18.02 3.05
CA LYS A 152 -2.69 -17.22 4.10
C LYS A 152 -1.75 -16.22 3.46
N PHE A 153 -1.51 -15.11 4.15
CA PHE A 153 -0.47 -14.16 3.78
C PHE A 153 0.42 -13.80 4.97
N GLU A 154 1.61 -13.35 4.65
CA GLU A 154 2.57 -12.88 5.65
C GLU A 154 2.63 -11.35 5.63
N VAL A 155 2.79 -10.78 6.82
CA VAL A 155 3.04 -9.37 7.07
C VAL A 155 3.92 -9.25 8.31
N ASP A 156 4.82 -8.29 8.33
CA ASP A 156 5.63 -8.01 9.51
C ASP A 156 4.74 -7.72 10.73
N SER A 157 5.07 -8.30 11.89
CA SER A 157 4.23 -8.23 13.10
C SER A 157 4.05 -6.80 13.62
N TYR A 158 5.09 -5.95 13.51
CA TYR A 158 5.03 -4.56 13.91
C TYR A 158 4.18 -3.73 12.94
N VAL A 159 4.32 -3.96 11.64
CA VAL A 159 3.47 -3.33 10.60
C VAL A 159 2.02 -3.74 10.79
N ARG A 160 1.75 -5.03 11.03
CA ARG A 160 0.41 -5.54 11.34
C ARG A 160 -0.23 -4.82 12.52
N TRP A 161 0.49 -4.74 13.63
CA TRP A 161 0.02 -4.04 14.83
C TRP A 161 -0.26 -2.56 14.54
N ARG A 162 0.62 -1.85 13.84
CA ARG A 162 0.42 -0.43 13.47
C ARG A 162 -0.83 -0.23 12.62
N LEU A 163 -1.04 -1.07 11.61
CA LEU A 163 -2.22 -1.02 10.74
C LEU A 163 -3.50 -1.27 11.53
N MET A 164 -3.53 -2.29 12.38
CA MET A 164 -4.69 -2.61 13.21
C MET A 164 -5.04 -1.50 14.21
N GLU A 165 -4.03 -0.82 14.78
CA GLU A 165 -4.24 0.29 15.71
C GLU A 165 -4.43 1.64 15.00
N GLY A 166 -4.16 1.73 13.69
CA GLY A 166 -4.24 2.98 12.94
C GLY A 166 -3.15 3.99 13.30
N LEU A 167 -1.94 3.49 13.64
CA LEU A 167 -0.85 4.31 14.17
C LEU A 167 0.20 4.62 13.10
N ASP A 168 0.31 5.89 12.74
CA ASP A 168 1.46 6.44 12.03
C ASP A 168 2.58 6.86 13.01
N ASP A 169 3.69 7.37 12.48
CA ASP A 169 4.85 7.76 13.31
C ASP A 169 4.49 8.90 14.29
N ILE A 170 3.59 9.80 13.90
CA ILE A 170 3.10 10.89 14.75
C ILE A 170 2.21 10.31 15.87
N GLY A 171 1.26 9.43 15.51
CA GLY A 171 0.39 8.78 16.48
C GLY A 171 1.16 7.94 17.52
N LEU A 172 2.27 7.31 17.11
CA LEU A 172 3.18 6.62 18.03
C LEU A 172 3.84 7.58 19.01
N THR A 173 4.36 8.71 18.52
CA THR A 173 5.00 9.73 19.34
C THR A 173 4.01 10.34 20.33
N LEU A 174 2.77 10.61 19.90
CA LEU A 174 1.73 11.20 20.74
C LEU A 174 1.22 10.26 21.85
N LYS A 175 1.58 8.98 21.86
CA LYS A 175 1.36 8.12 23.03
C LYS A 175 2.19 8.53 24.26
N HIS A 176 3.23 9.33 24.05
CA HIS A 176 4.16 9.83 25.09
C HIS A 176 3.98 11.32 25.35
N VAL A 177 2.77 11.88 25.17
CA VAL A 177 2.51 13.33 25.28
C VAL A 177 2.93 13.90 26.64
N ASP A 178 2.70 13.18 27.71
CA ASP A 178 3.07 13.63 29.07
C ASP A 178 4.60 13.68 29.27
N GLU A 179 5.30 12.71 28.73
CA GLU A 179 6.79 12.68 28.77
C GLU A 179 7.38 13.79 27.90
N ILE A 180 6.76 14.07 26.74
CA ILE A 180 7.15 15.19 25.86
C ILE A 180 6.93 16.51 26.58
N ALA A 181 5.78 16.73 27.18
CA ALA A 181 5.48 17.94 27.95
C ALA A 181 6.45 18.14 29.13
N ALA A 182 6.76 17.06 29.85
CA ALA A 182 7.74 17.10 30.94
C ALA A 182 9.15 17.42 30.47
N PHE A 183 9.54 16.97 29.27
CA PHE A 183 10.81 17.33 28.63
C PHE A 183 10.82 18.81 28.21
N GLU A 184 9.76 19.27 27.56
CA GLU A 184 9.62 20.66 27.10
C GLU A 184 9.65 21.66 28.26
N ALA A 185 9.01 21.34 29.38
CA ALA A 185 9.02 22.17 30.59
C ALA A 185 10.42 22.37 31.20
N LYS A 186 11.34 21.42 30.95
CA LYS A 186 12.74 21.48 31.44
C LYS A 186 13.70 22.01 30.38
N ARG A 187 13.21 22.35 29.18
CA ARG A 187 14.05 22.79 28.07
C ARG A 187 14.69 24.15 28.40
N PRO A 188 16.01 24.32 28.24
CA PRO A 188 16.66 25.61 28.49
C PRO A 188 16.09 26.72 27.61
N SER A 189 15.89 27.91 28.20
CA SER A 189 15.26 29.06 27.53
C SER A 189 16.06 29.63 26.35
N PHE A 190 17.34 29.28 26.23
CA PHE A 190 18.16 29.70 25.08
C PHE A 190 18.00 28.85 23.83
N LYS A 191 17.28 27.73 23.93
CA LYS A 191 16.93 26.91 22.76
C LYS A 191 15.68 27.46 22.06
N PRO A 192 15.65 27.46 20.71
CA PRO A 192 14.47 27.93 19.98
C PRO A 192 13.22 27.19 20.43
N THR A 193 12.12 27.95 20.63
CA THR A 193 10.80 27.36 20.80
C THR A 193 10.31 26.88 19.43
N THR A 194 9.82 25.68 19.34
CA THR A 194 9.06 25.18 18.18
C THR A 194 7.61 25.67 18.34
N ILE A 195 7.17 26.48 17.40
CA ILE A 195 5.78 26.93 17.29
C ILE A 195 5.06 26.02 16.32
#